data_fdf18255017898af1850176a60ca0fe4
#
_entry.id   fdf18255017898af1850176a60ca0fe4
#
_cell.length_a   1.000
_cell.length_b   1.000
_cell.length_c   1.000
_cell.angle_alpha   90.00
_cell.angle_beta   90.00
_cell.angle_gamma   90.00
#
_symmetry.space_group_name_H-M   'P 1'
#
loop_
_entity.id
_entity.type
_entity.pdbx_description
1 polymer ?
#
loop_
_entity_poly.entity_id
_entity_poly.type
_entity_poly.pdbx_seq_one_letter_code
_entity_poly.pdbx_strand_id
1 'polypeptide(L)'
;MKKLLVIIAVVILAIFTMLIVLAFITKEKNEPGEVYALIDQLNPLVKEQNSYVKTKKPDEFLEHNRVSYTQKSYDEQGNGRNITFEAAQTLKLDKYLKITHKGSHVVTYEEVKKKDVPKKALKEIE
;
A
#
# COMPACT_ATOMS: atom_id res chain seq x y z
N MET A 1 -41.07 -13.24 6.81
CA MET A 1 -39.98 -13.48 5.86
C MET A 1 -39.58 -12.25 5.06
N LYS A 2 -40.56 -11.50 4.52
CA LYS A 2 -40.23 -10.28 3.76
C LYS A 2 -39.48 -9.23 4.59
N LYS A 3 -39.86 -9.04 5.86
CA LYS A 3 -39.18 -8.10 6.77
C LYS A 3 -37.73 -8.51 7.03
N LEU A 4 -37.46 -9.80 7.18
CA LEU A 4 -36.12 -10.31 7.41
C LEU A 4 -35.22 -10.08 6.19
N LEU A 5 -35.75 -10.32 4.99
CA LEU A 5 -35.04 -10.07 3.73
C LEU A 5 -34.70 -8.59 3.56
N VAL A 6 -35.62 -7.69 3.90
CA VAL A 6 -35.41 -6.24 3.84
C VAL A 6 -34.31 -5.83 4.82
N ILE A 7 -34.34 -6.34 6.05
CA ILE A 7 -33.31 -6.06 7.06
C ILE A 7 -31.94 -6.52 6.59
N ILE A 8 -31.84 -7.72 6.04
CA ILE A 8 -30.59 -8.25 5.50
C ILE A 8 -30.07 -7.38 4.35
N ALA A 9 -30.96 -6.96 3.44
CA ALA A 9 -30.57 -6.09 2.33
C ALA A 9 -30.05 -4.73 2.82
N VAL A 10 -30.69 -4.13 3.83
CA VAL A 10 -30.27 -2.87 4.42
C VAL A 10 -28.89 -3.01 5.09
N VAL A 11 -28.68 -4.10 5.83
CA VAL A 11 -27.40 -4.37 6.48
C VAL A 11 -26.28 -4.53 5.45
N ILE A 12 -26.51 -5.28 4.37
CA ILE A 12 -25.56 -5.45 3.28
C ILE A 12 -25.22 -4.11 2.64
N LEU A 13 -26.22 -3.29 2.37
CA LEU A 13 -26.03 -1.96 1.77
C LEU A 13 -25.20 -1.07 2.69
N ALA A 14 -25.48 -1.09 4.00
CA ALA A 14 -24.72 -0.31 4.99
C ALA A 14 -23.24 -0.75 5.04
N ILE A 15 -22.97 -2.04 5.00
CA ILE A 15 -21.61 -2.58 4.95
C ILE A 15 -20.89 -2.12 3.69
N PHE A 16 -21.53 -2.21 2.52
CA PHE A 16 -20.96 -1.75 1.25
C PHE A 16 -20.62 -0.26 1.28
N THR A 17 -21.55 0.56 1.80
CA THR A 17 -21.32 2.01 1.92
C THR A 17 -20.13 2.30 2.83
N MET A 18 -20.02 1.59 3.94
CA MET A 18 -18.91 1.74 4.87
C MET A 18 -17.56 1.37 4.22
N LEU A 19 -17.53 0.29 3.43
CA LEU A 19 -16.32 -0.12 2.72
C LEU A 19 -15.87 0.92 1.69
N ILE A 20 -16.81 1.52 0.97
CA ILE A 20 -16.52 2.59 0.01
C ILE A 20 -15.93 3.81 0.73
N VAL A 21 -16.55 4.23 1.83
CA VAL A 21 -16.07 5.37 2.62
C VAL A 21 -14.66 5.11 3.16
N LEU A 22 -14.40 3.91 3.70
CA LEU A 22 -13.08 3.54 4.20
C LEU A 22 -12.02 3.57 3.09
N ALA A 23 -12.35 3.07 1.90
CA ALA A 23 -11.44 3.10 0.77
C ALA A 23 -11.08 4.55 0.37
N PHE A 24 -12.05 5.47 0.41
CA PHE A 24 -11.81 6.89 0.14
C PHE A 24 -10.93 7.54 1.20
N ILE A 25 -11.21 7.28 2.48
CA ILE A 25 -10.44 7.86 3.59
C ILE A 25 -8.97 7.42 3.53
N THR A 26 -8.70 6.13 3.32
CA THR A 26 -7.34 5.61 3.24
C THR A 26 -6.59 6.14 2.03
N LYS A 27 -7.29 6.37 0.92
CA LYS A 27 -6.70 6.94 -0.29
C LYS A 27 -6.30 8.41 -0.11
N GLU A 28 -7.15 9.21 0.55
CA GLU A 28 -6.89 10.63 0.76
C GLU A 28 -5.77 10.90 1.77
N LYS A 29 -5.74 10.16 2.85
CA LYS A 29 -4.75 10.37 3.91
C LYS A 29 -3.35 9.98 3.50
N ASN A 30 -3.23 8.97 2.63
CA ASN A 30 -1.93 8.57 2.08
C ASN A 30 -0.86 8.31 3.15
N GLU A 31 -1.31 7.92 4.35
CA GLU A 31 -0.45 7.70 5.51
C GLU A 31 -0.18 6.21 5.72
N PRO A 32 1.09 5.82 5.94
CA PRO A 32 1.40 4.46 6.32
C PRO A 32 0.99 4.23 7.77
N GLY A 33 0.32 3.12 8.05
CA GLY A 33 -0.07 2.77 9.40
C GLY A 33 -0.68 1.37 9.42
N GLU A 34 -0.44 0.66 10.50
CA GLU A 34 -0.93 -0.72 10.64
C GLU A 34 -2.46 -0.81 10.53
N VAL A 35 -3.17 0.15 11.11
CA VAL A 35 -4.62 0.17 11.08
C VAL A 35 -5.13 0.37 9.65
N TYR A 36 -4.57 1.34 8.94
CA TYR A 36 -4.95 1.60 7.55
C TYR A 36 -4.57 0.43 6.65
N ALA A 37 -3.41 -0.18 6.87
CA ALA A 37 -2.98 -1.35 6.11
C ALA A 37 -3.94 -2.53 6.33
N LEU A 38 -4.37 -2.75 7.57
CA LEU A 38 -5.31 -3.82 7.89
C LEU A 38 -6.69 -3.58 7.25
N ILE A 39 -7.18 -2.34 7.31
CA ILE A 39 -8.44 -1.96 6.67
C ILE A 39 -8.36 -2.21 5.17
N ASP A 40 -7.29 -1.77 4.52
CA ASP A 40 -7.10 -1.93 3.09
C ASP A 40 -6.96 -3.40 2.69
N GLN A 41 -6.27 -4.20 3.50
CA GLN A 41 -6.11 -5.64 3.27
C GLN A 41 -7.46 -6.36 3.25
N LEU A 42 -8.37 -6.00 4.15
CA LEU A 42 -9.65 -6.66 4.31
C LEU A 42 -10.74 -6.10 3.38
N ASN A 43 -10.53 -4.91 2.84
CA ASN A 43 -11.54 -4.24 2.02
C ASN A 43 -11.48 -4.72 0.56
N PRO A 44 -12.51 -5.47 0.07
CA PRO A 44 -12.49 -6.00 -1.30
C PRO A 44 -12.60 -4.93 -2.39
N LEU A 45 -12.94 -3.69 -2.03
CA LEU A 45 -13.05 -2.57 -2.98
C LEU A 45 -11.69 -1.92 -3.27
N VAL A 46 -10.69 -2.18 -2.45
CA VAL A 46 -9.32 -1.69 -2.66
C VAL A 46 -8.58 -2.71 -3.51
N LYS A 47 -8.04 -2.26 -4.64
CA LYS A 47 -7.32 -3.12 -5.59
C LYS A 47 -5.82 -3.10 -5.36
N GLU A 48 -5.14 -4.17 -5.74
CA GLU A 48 -3.68 -4.21 -5.75
C GLU A 48 -3.13 -3.25 -6.80
N GLN A 49 -2.04 -2.57 -6.44
CA GLN A 49 -1.34 -1.64 -7.30
C GLN A 49 0.16 -1.86 -7.17
N ASN A 50 0.90 -1.34 -8.14
CA ASN A 50 2.36 -1.34 -8.11
C ASN A 50 2.85 0.09 -7.95
N SER A 51 3.78 0.28 -7.04
CA SER A 51 4.49 1.54 -6.85
C SER A 51 5.99 1.26 -6.77
N TYR A 52 6.77 2.29 -6.98
CA TYR A 52 8.22 2.16 -7.09
C TYR A 52 8.93 3.09 -6.11
N VAL A 53 10.03 2.59 -5.56
CA VAL A 53 10.89 3.35 -4.66
C VAL A 53 12.35 3.11 -5.01
N LYS A 54 13.19 4.04 -4.61
CA LYS A 54 14.64 3.84 -4.57
C LYS A 54 15.02 3.47 -3.14
N THR A 55 15.84 2.44 -2.98
CA THR A 55 16.23 1.98 -1.65
C THR A 55 16.99 3.06 -0.88
N LYS A 56 16.78 3.07 0.43
CA LYS A 56 17.41 4.02 1.35
C LYS A 56 17.83 3.30 2.63
N LYS A 57 18.37 4.02 3.58
CA LYS A 57 18.65 3.47 4.90
C LYS A 57 17.35 3.17 5.64
N PRO A 58 17.34 2.09 6.46
CA PRO A 58 16.15 1.76 7.24
C PRO A 58 15.76 2.89 8.19
N ASP A 59 14.46 3.04 8.40
CA ASP A 59 13.92 3.97 9.40
C ASP A 59 13.96 3.37 10.81
N GLU A 60 13.79 2.05 10.89
CA GLU A 60 13.72 1.32 12.15
C GLU A 60 14.42 -0.03 12.05
N PHE A 61 15.11 -0.43 13.13
CA PHE A 61 15.66 -1.77 13.26
C PHE A 61 14.77 -2.55 14.22
N LEU A 62 14.31 -3.71 13.73
CA LEU A 62 13.39 -4.57 14.45
C LEU A 62 14.12 -5.82 14.99
N GLU A 63 13.40 -6.67 15.72
CA GLU A 63 13.93 -7.93 16.21
C GLU A 63 14.33 -8.86 15.06
N HIS A 64 15.26 -9.75 15.33
CA HIS A 64 15.75 -10.78 14.36
C HIS A 64 16.38 -10.18 13.10
N ASN A 65 17.07 -9.04 13.24
CA ASN A 65 17.73 -8.32 12.12
C ASN A 65 16.78 -7.82 11.04
N ARG A 66 15.48 -7.83 11.28
CA ARG A 66 14.52 -7.24 10.38
C ARG A 66 14.62 -5.71 10.44
N VAL A 67 14.23 -5.08 9.37
CA VAL A 67 14.24 -3.61 9.25
C VAL A 67 12.92 -3.12 8.69
N SER A 68 12.58 -1.88 9.00
CA SER A 68 11.38 -1.22 8.50
C SER A 68 11.76 0.01 7.69
N TYR A 69 11.07 0.20 6.58
CA TYR A 69 11.22 1.36 5.70
C TYR A 69 9.90 2.11 5.59
N THR A 70 9.95 3.42 5.76
CA THR A 70 8.81 4.31 5.50
C THR A 70 9.27 5.34 4.49
N GLN A 71 8.64 5.36 3.34
CA GLN A 71 9.03 6.29 2.28
C GLN A 71 7.91 6.51 1.29
N LYS A 72 8.04 7.57 0.52
CA LYS A 72 7.08 7.89 -0.54
C LYS A 72 7.37 7.04 -1.77
N SER A 73 6.36 6.30 -2.21
CA SER A 73 6.42 5.51 -3.43
C SER A 73 5.63 6.20 -4.53
N TYR A 74 5.93 5.87 -5.77
CA TYR A 74 5.27 6.48 -6.93
C TYR A 74 4.77 5.39 -7.87
N ASP A 75 3.51 5.53 -8.31
CA ASP A 75 2.90 4.58 -9.23
C ASP A 75 3.30 4.86 -10.69
N GLU A 76 2.72 4.11 -11.63
CA GLU A 76 3.03 4.24 -13.05
C GLU A 76 2.68 5.61 -13.62
N GLN A 77 1.73 6.31 -13.00
CA GLN A 77 1.34 7.67 -13.39
C GLN A 77 2.15 8.76 -12.69
N GLY A 78 3.05 8.38 -11.78
CA GLY A 78 3.86 9.32 -11.02
C GLY A 78 3.17 9.86 -9.77
N ASN A 79 2.03 9.29 -9.38
CA ASN A 79 1.33 9.68 -8.16
C ASN A 79 2.03 9.10 -6.94
N GLY A 80 2.26 9.95 -5.93
CA GLY A 80 2.97 9.56 -4.72
C GLY A 80 2.06 9.04 -3.63
N ARG A 81 2.59 8.08 -2.85
CA ARG A 81 1.91 7.53 -1.68
C ARG A 81 2.96 7.10 -0.65
N ASN A 82 2.77 7.51 0.60
CA ASN A 82 3.62 7.03 1.68
C ASN A 82 3.29 5.58 2.00
N ILE A 83 4.31 4.74 2.09
CA ILE A 83 4.16 3.32 2.42
C ILE A 83 5.19 2.93 3.48
N THR A 84 4.84 1.91 4.26
CA THR A 84 5.74 1.27 5.22
C THR A 84 5.81 -0.21 4.89
N PHE A 85 7.02 -0.74 4.80
CA PHE A 85 7.23 -2.16 4.58
C PHE A 85 8.43 -2.66 5.37
N GLU A 86 8.44 -3.96 5.66
CA GLU A 86 9.52 -4.60 6.41
C GLU A 86 10.33 -5.52 5.49
N ALA A 87 11.62 -5.61 5.78
CA ALA A 87 12.52 -6.53 5.09
C ALA A 87 13.24 -7.43 6.11
N ALA A 88 13.59 -8.64 5.69
CA ALA A 88 14.28 -9.60 6.54
C ALA A 88 15.70 -9.16 6.90
N GLN A 89 16.28 -8.27 6.13
CA GLN A 89 17.62 -7.70 6.35
C GLN A 89 17.71 -6.35 5.65
N THR A 90 18.74 -5.58 6.02
CA THR A 90 18.98 -4.28 5.39
C THR A 90 19.21 -4.44 3.89
N LEU A 91 18.48 -3.67 3.09
CA LEU A 91 18.55 -3.69 1.64
C LEU A 91 19.74 -2.87 1.15
N LYS A 92 20.33 -3.29 0.03
CA LYS A 92 21.42 -2.55 -0.61
C LYS A 92 20.91 -1.19 -1.10
N LEU A 93 21.73 -0.16 -0.96
CA LEU A 93 21.42 1.18 -1.44
C LEU A 93 21.49 1.28 -2.96
N ASP A 94 20.87 2.32 -3.50
CA ASP A 94 20.87 2.64 -4.93
C ASP A 94 20.26 1.56 -5.82
N LYS A 95 19.28 0.87 -5.27
CA LYS A 95 18.48 -0.12 -6.01
C LYS A 95 17.05 0.38 -6.15
N TYR A 96 16.32 -0.16 -7.10
CA TYR A 96 14.92 0.16 -7.33
C TYR A 96 14.05 -1.02 -6.95
N LEU A 97 12.96 -0.75 -6.25
CA LEU A 97 12.00 -1.78 -5.84
C LEU A 97 10.64 -1.50 -6.47
N LYS A 98 10.04 -2.57 -6.97
CA LYS A 98 8.63 -2.59 -7.35
C LYS A 98 7.86 -3.14 -6.16
N ILE A 99 6.99 -2.33 -5.60
CA ILE A 99 6.20 -2.69 -4.43
C ILE A 99 4.77 -2.96 -4.86
N THR A 100 4.29 -4.16 -4.61
CA THR A 100 2.90 -4.52 -4.83
C THR A 100 2.14 -4.29 -3.53
N HIS A 101 1.13 -3.43 -3.56
CA HIS A 101 0.38 -3.06 -2.38
C HIS A 101 -1.11 -2.96 -2.67
N LYS A 102 -1.90 -3.14 -1.63
CA LYS A 102 -3.34 -2.95 -1.64
C LYS A 102 -3.65 -1.78 -0.71
N GLY A 103 -3.79 -0.57 -1.30
CA GLY A 103 -3.83 0.64 -0.50
C GLY A 103 -2.56 0.80 0.33
N SER A 104 -2.69 0.89 1.64
CA SER A 104 -1.56 0.99 2.57
C SER A 104 -0.96 -0.36 2.97
N HIS A 105 -1.58 -1.48 2.57
CA HIS A 105 -1.09 -2.81 2.88
C HIS A 105 -0.10 -3.28 1.81
N VAL A 106 1.15 -3.48 2.19
CA VAL A 106 2.18 -4.01 1.30
C VAL A 106 2.07 -5.52 1.22
N VAL A 107 1.87 -6.05 0.01
CA VAL A 107 1.76 -7.49 -0.25
C VAL A 107 3.14 -8.09 -0.43
N THR A 108 3.96 -7.50 -1.31
CA THR A 108 5.31 -7.96 -1.59
C THR A 108 6.12 -6.86 -2.25
N TYR A 109 7.42 -7.09 -2.38
CA TYR A 109 8.31 -6.21 -3.11
C TYR A 109 9.38 -7.04 -3.84
N GLU A 110 9.92 -6.48 -4.92
CA GLU A 110 11.03 -7.12 -5.65
C GLU A 110 11.97 -6.06 -6.22
N GLU A 111 13.24 -6.41 -6.34
CA GLU A 111 14.22 -5.55 -7.00
C GLU A 111 13.98 -5.55 -8.51
N VAL A 112 14.00 -4.38 -9.10
CA VAL A 112 13.88 -4.19 -10.54
C VAL A 112 15.02 -3.33 -11.05
N LYS A 113 15.31 -3.42 -12.34
CA LYS A 113 16.33 -2.59 -12.98
C LYS A 113 15.76 -1.19 -13.22
N LYS A 114 16.63 -0.19 -13.26
CA LYS A 114 16.22 1.20 -13.55
C LYS A 114 15.38 1.30 -14.83
N LYS A 115 15.72 0.55 -15.87
CA LYS A 115 15.00 0.54 -17.15
C LYS A 115 13.57 0.00 -17.03
N ASP A 116 13.28 -0.79 -15.99
CA ASP A 116 11.98 -1.40 -15.75
C ASP A 116 11.08 -0.54 -14.88
N VAL A 117 11.58 0.59 -14.37
CA VAL A 117 10.79 1.56 -13.61
C VAL A 117 10.05 2.47 -14.59
N PRO A 118 8.73 2.65 -14.46
CA PRO A 118 7.99 3.56 -15.33
C PRO A 118 8.59 4.97 -15.31
N LYS A 119 8.64 5.63 -16.44
CA LYS A 119 9.30 6.93 -16.60
C LYS A 119 8.77 7.99 -15.62
N LYS A 120 7.47 8.04 -15.41
CA LYS A 120 6.86 9.01 -14.49
C LYS A 120 7.26 8.76 -13.05
N ALA A 121 7.32 7.50 -12.63
CA ALA A 121 7.79 7.13 -11.29
C ALA A 121 9.29 7.41 -11.15
N LEU A 122 10.09 7.03 -12.15
CA LEU A 122 11.54 7.23 -12.13
C LEU A 122 11.91 8.70 -11.98
N LYS A 123 11.20 9.59 -12.65
CA LYS A 123 11.40 11.04 -12.55
C LYS A 123 11.29 11.54 -11.10
N GLU A 124 10.43 10.93 -10.31
CA GLU A 124 10.18 11.34 -8.93
C GLU A 124 11.18 10.74 -7.93
N ILE A 125 11.69 9.54 -8.21
CA ILE A 125 12.57 8.80 -7.26
C ILE A 125 14.05 8.85 -7.61
N GLU A 126 14.38 9.35 -8.78
CA GLU A 126 15.77 9.45 -9.25
C GLU A 126 16.61 10.48 -8.51
#